data_e4da83beaa8fb06c2d8d36a3c1dce438
#
_entry.id   e4da83beaa8fb06c2d8d36a3c1dce438
#
_cell.length_a   1.000
_cell.length_b   1.000
_cell.length_c   1.000
_cell.angle_alpha   90.00
_cell.angle_beta   90.00
_cell.angle_gamma   90.00
#
_symmetry.space_group_name_H-M   'P 1'
#
loop_
_entity.id
_entity.type
_entity.pdbx_description
1 polymer ?
#
loop_
_entity_poly.entity_id
_entity_poly.type
_entity_poly.pdbx_seq_one_letter_code
_entity_poly.pdbx_strand_id
1 'polypeptide(L)'
;MELRQQVQRLWDRGDLLRLTLEDICPQDNSSQNNSSAAAASLVFPYRLKIRRPMSREMGNHFSEVREWIQSITDLRYTRLELQETRHPQLGRNDVPQSLWIDFVDDAIAFIGKRDAARHFCELVLDLINHDERLLEWVRKRPVKVLELAPVWERLLSVHERIVQRQGVSMYLRQLSVTGVDTKFIEAHRGTLTEWLDLTLPASAIDTDHRGSRGFIRRYGFKDKPARLRIRSLDSAQPLVGRLSTSACDGNTSLAMADVTFDVDVIRSLDPGHSCVLITENEINYLVLPERCGTLAVFGSGYGLQSLGEIDWLQQRDVWYWGDIDTHGFAILNELRRQLPNVRSLMMNRDTLMAHESLWGIESKPANRRLESLTDEEVQLYQDLLECRYGKGVRLEQERIDYKFMLTRLQLIQPLCRN
;
A
#
# COMPACT_ATOMS: atom_id res chain seq x y z
N MET A 1 -15.23 -35.27 -13.77
CA MET A 1 -15.00 -33.84 -13.48
C MET A 1 -14.34 -33.66 -12.10
N GLU A 2 -14.80 -34.36 -11.07
CA GLU A 2 -14.32 -34.24 -9.68
C GLU A 2 -12.83 -34.62 -9.47
N LEU A 3 -12.33 -35.66 -10.13
CA LEU A 3 -10.94 -36.10 -10.00
C LEU A 3 -9.93 -35.09 -10.53
N ARG A 4 -10.19 -34.49 -11.71
CA ARG A 4 -9.35 -33.44 -12.26
C ARG A 4 -9.33 -32.18 -11.40
N GLN A 5 -10.46 -31.88 -10.74
CA GLN A 5 -10.53 -30.73 -9.82
C GLN A 5 -9.65 -30.92 -8.57
N GLN A 6 -9.44 -32.15 -8.10
CA GLN A 6 -8.54 -32.38 -6.97
C GLN A 6 -7.09 -31.99 -7.35
N VAL A 7 -6.64 -32.39 -8.52
CA VAL A 7 -5.29 -32.07 -9.03
C VAL A 7 -5.21 -30.58 -9.44
N GLN A 8 -6.28 -30.02 -10.03
CA GLN A 8 -6.31 -28.59 -10.38
C GLN A 8 -6.12 -27.70 -9.15
N ARG A 9 -6.70 -28.04 -8.00
CA ARG A 9 -6.48 -27.31 -6.74
C ARG A 9 -5.02 -27.32 -6.29
N LEU A 10 -4.26 -28.42 -6.54
CA LEU A 10 -2.82 -28.47 -6.25
C LEU A 10 -2.04 -27.53 -7.16
N TRP A 11 -2.44 -27.43 -8.44
CA TRP A 11 -1.87 -26.49 -9.38
C TRP A 11 -2.17 -25.04 -8.99
N ASP A 12 -3.42 -24.72 -8.69
CA ASP A 12 -3.85 -23.36 -8.36
C ASP A 12 -3.20 -22.82 -7.09
N ARG A 13 -2.83 -23.70 -6.15
CA ARG A 13 -2.04 -23.35 -4.95
C ARG A 13 -0.54 -23.28 -5.24
N GLY A 14 -0.09 -23.72 -6.41
CA GLY A 14 1.30 -23.77 -6.80
C GLY A 14 2.08 -24.96 -6.23
N ASP A 15 1.40 -25.95 -5.63
CA ASP A 15 2.07 -27.10 -5.01
C ASP A 15 2.82 -27.95 -6.06
N LEU A 16 2.21 -28.20 -7.23
CA LEU A 16 2.86 -28.91 -8.33
C LEU A 16 4.05 -28.13 -8.90
N LEU A 17 3.92 -26.81 -9.04
CA LEU A 17 5.01 -25.94 -9.52
C LEU A 17 6.20 -25.92 -8.55
N ARG A 18 5.97 -26.00 -7.23
CA ARG A 18 7.06 -26.10 -6.24
C ARG A 18 7.83 -27.40 -6.40
N LEU A 19 7.14 -28.52 -6.61
CA LEU A 19 7.78 -29.82 -6.83
C LEU A 19 8.57 -29.82 -8.16
N THR A 20 8.02 -29.26 -9.22
CA THR A 20 8.77 -29.10 -10.49
C THR A 20 10.02 -28.22 -10.29
N LEU A 21 9.96 -27.24 -9.40
CA LEU A 21 11.11 -26.39 -9.07
C LEU A 21 12.21 -27.15 -8.33
N GLU A 22 11.86 -28.09 -7.46
CA GLU A 22 12.81 -28.94 -6.74
C GLU A 22 13.61 -29.86 -7.69
N ASP A 23 13.01 -30.28 -8.80
CA ASP A 23 13.68 -31.05 -9.85
C ASP A 23 14.72 -30.23 -10.61
N ILE A 24 14.49 -28.91 -10.78
CA ILE A 24 15.39 -27.99 -11.51
C ILE A 24 16.47 -27.43 -10.57
N CYS A 25 16.10 -27.10 -9.34
CA CYS A 25 16.95 -26.47 -8.32
C CYS A 25 16.79 -27.18 -6.98
N PRO A 26 17.44 -28.34 -6.79
CA PRO A 26 17.41 -29.07 -5.52
C PRO A 26 17.85 -28.17 -4.36
N GLN A 27 17.16 -28.25 -3.23
CA GLN A 27 17.61 -27.58 -2.01
C GLN A 27 18.82 -28.34 -1.43
N ASP A 28 19.91 -27.63 -1.16
CA ASP A 28 20.95 -28.14 -0.30
C ASP A 28 20.37 -28.32 1.12
N ASN A 29 20.36 -29.55 1.61
CA ASN A 29 19.82 -29.95 2.91
C ASN A 29 20.54 -29.31 4.13
N SER A 30 21.44 -28.36 3.92
CA SER A 30 22.21 -27.69 4.98
C SER A 30 21.53 -26.49 5.63
N SER A 31 20.35 -26.05 5.15
CA SER A 31 19.66 -24.83 5.63
C SER A 31 18.28 -25.12 6.27
N GLN A 32 18.17 -26.23 7.02
CA GLN A 32 17.01 -26.46 7.87
C GLN A 32 17.13 -25.68 9.18
N ASN A 33 16.88 -24.36 9.17
CA ASN A 33 16.48 -23.64 10.37
C ASN A 33 15.63 -22.43 9.98
N ASN A 34 14.40 -22.43 10.51
CA ASN A 34 13.44 -21.33 10.53
C ASN A 34 12.56 -21.09 9.27
N SER A 35 11.62 -21.97 9.02
CA SER A 35 10.31 -21.52 8.54
C SER A 35 9.21 -22.36 9.19
N SER A 36 8.60 -21.76 10.22
CA SER A 36 7.36 -22.23 10.80
C SER A 36 6.23 -22.02 9.80
N ALA A 37 5.73 -23.07 9.26
CA ALA A 37 4.33 -23.36 8.92
C ALA A 37 4.36 -24.71 8.19
N ALA A 38 4.00 -25.76 8.89
CA ALA A 38 3.81 -27.09 8.31
C ALA A 38 2.65 -27.07 7.32
N ALA A 39 2.91 -26.65 6.07
CA ALA A 39 2.15 -27.09 4.94
C ALA A 39 2.54 -28.56 4.76
N ALA A 40 1.58 -29.48 4.91
CA ALA A 40 1.80 -30.89 4.63
C ALA A 40 2.43 -30.97 3.23
N SER A 41 3.71 -31.40 3.17
CA SER A 41 4.43 -31.50 1.91
C SER A 41 3.66 -32.48 1.02
N LEU A 42 3.29 -32.03 -0.17
CA LEU A 42 2.67 -32.89 -1.17
C LEU A 42 3.67 -33.98 -1.54
N VAL A 43 3.28 -35.24 -1.34
CA VAL A 43 4.15 -36.40 -1.60
C VAL A 43 3.52 -37.25 -2.70
N PHE A 44 4.35 -37.71 -3.63
CA PHE A 44 3.97 -38.70 -4.62
C PHE A 44 4.48 -40.09 -4.23
N PRO A 45 3.71 -41.16 -4.50
CA PRO A 45 2.44 -41.21 -5.23
C PRO A 45 1.28 -40.49 -4.52
N TYR A 46 0.54 -39.69 -5.26
CA TYR A 46 -0.60 -38.92 -4.75
C TYR A 46 -1.91 -39.70 -4.91
N ARG A 47 -2.64 -39.92 -3.82
CA ARG A 47 -3.90 -40.66 -3.82
C ARG A 47 -5.07 -39.74 -4.14
N LEU A 48 -5.77 -40.01 -5.23
CA LEU A 48 -7.02 -39.37 -5.57
C LEU A 48 -8.18 -39.93 -4.75
N LYS A 49 -9.05 -39.06 -4.26
CA LYS A 49 -10.24 -39.48 -3.54
C LYS A 49 -11.30 -39.93 -4.55
N ILE A 50 -11.64 -41.23 -4.52
CA ILE A 50 -12.72 -41.82 -5.31
C ILE A 50 -13.86 -42.21 -4.36
N ARG A 51 -15.11 -42.04 -4.82
CA ARG A 51 -16.27 -42.58 -4.11
C ARG A 51 -16.44 -44.04 -4.49
N ARG A 52 -16.25 -44.94 -3.52
CA ARG A 52 -16.49 -46.36 -3.76
C ARG A 52 -17.99 -46.64 -3.79
N PRO A 53 -18.48 -47.42 -4.75
CA PRO A 53 -19.86 -47.87 -4.77
C PRO A 53 -20.13 -48.78 -3.56
N MET A 54 -21.24 -48.59 -2.89
CA MET A 54 -21.67 -49.47 -1.82
C MET A 54 -22.23 -50.78 -2.41
N SER A 55 -22.21 -51.88 -1.65
CA SER A 55 -22.73 -53.19 -2.09
C SER A 55 -24.17 -53.10 -2.61
N ARG A 56 -24.98 -52.25 -2.02
CA ARG A 56 -26.39 -52.01 -2.44
C ARG A 56 -26.47 -51.30 -3.80
N GLU A 57 -25.61 -50.37 -4.07
CA GLU A 57 -25.50 -49.68 -5.37
C GLU A 57 -25.02 -50.64 -6.46
N MET A 58 -24.07 -51.54 -6.13
CA MET A 58 -23.62 -52.59 -7.05
C MET A 58 -24.74 -53.56 -7.46
N GLY A 59 -25.70 -53.89 -6.56
CA GLY A 59 -26.83 -54.73 -6.89
C GLY A 59 -27.90 -54.04 -7.75
N ASN A 60 -28.20 -52.76 -7.45
CA ASN A 60 -29.32 -52.07 -8.09
C ASN A 60 -28.93 -51.30 -9.36
N HIS A 61 -27.66 -50.88 -9.52
CA HIS A 61 -27.15 -50.04 -10.61
C HIS A 61 -25.86 -50.65 -11.23
N PHE A 62 -25.84 -51.94 -11.45
CA PHE A 62 -24.65 -52.68 -11.87
C PHE A 62 -24.05 -52.14 -13.20
N SER A 63 -24.86 -51.79 -14.22
CA SER A 63 -24.40 -51.23 -15.46
C SER A 63 -23.71 -49.88 -15.28
N GLU A 64 -24.29 -48.99 -14.47
CA GLU A 64 -23.72 -47.67 -14.18
C GLU A 64 -22.40 -47.78 -13.40
N VAL A 65 -22.32 -48.70 -12.43
CA VAL A 65 -21.10 -48.98 -11.69
C VAL A 65 -20.01 -49.50 -12.60
N ARG A 66 -20.35 -50.40 -13.54
CA ARG A 66 -19.40 -50.93 -14.50
C ARG A 66 -18.87 -49.87 -15.47
N GLU A 67 -19.75 -49.01 -15.99
CA GLU A 67 -19.36 -47.88 -16.84
C GLU A 67 -18.45 -46.91 -16.07
N TRP A 68 -18.75 -46.63 -14.80
CA TRP A 68 -17.91 -45.82 -13.92
C TRP A 68 -16.52 -46.47 -13.70
N ILE A 69 -16.45 -47.77 -13.40
CA ILE A 69 -15.18 -48.51 -13.27
C ILE A 69 -14.37 -48.41 -14.57
N GLN A 70 -15.00 -48.60 -15.73
CA GLN A 70 -14.35 -48.47 -17.00
C GLN A 70 -13.81 -47.05 -17.23
N SER A 71 -14.60 -46.03 -16.91
CA SER A 71 -14.21 -44.62 -17.06
C SER A 71 -13.00 -44.24 -16.21
N ILE A 72 -12.84 -44.87 -15.03
CA ILE A 72 -11.66 -44.68 -14.17
C ILE A 72 -10.46 -45.47 -14.70
N THR A 73 -10.69 -46.70 -15.19
CA THR A 73 -9.63 -47.57 -15.75
C THR A 73 -9.01 -46.92 -17.00
N ASP A 74 -9.80 -46.23 -17.81
CA ASP A 74 -9.34 -45.58 -19.05
C ASP A 74 -8.64 -44.23 -18.80
N LEU A 75 -8.54 -43.78 -17.54
CA LEU A 75 -7.86 -42.54 -17.21
C LEU A 75 -6.35 -42.67 -17.45
N ARG A 76 -5.81 -41.84 -18.34
CA ARG A 76 -4.37 -41.74 -18.56
C ARG A 76 -3.69 -41.04 -17.36
N TYR A 77 -2.44 -41.39 -17.12
CA TYR A 77 -1.60 -40.81 -16.05
C TYR A 77 -2.06 -41.15 -14.64
N THR A 78 -2.81 -42.24 -14.50
CA THR A 78 -3.24 -42.77 -13.19
C THR A 78 -3.02 -44.26 -13.11
N ARG A 79 -2.77 -44.75 -11.89
CA ARG A 79 -2.66 -46.16 -11.57
C ARG A 79 -3.85 -46.55 -10.68
N LEU A 80 -4.65 -47.50 -11.18
CA LEU A 80 -5.81 -48.04 -10.47
C LEU A 80 -5.43 -49.29 -9.72
N GLU A 81 -5.71 -49.36 -8.44
CA GLU A 81 -5.64 -50.56 -7.64
C GLU A 81 -7.05 -51.12 -7.47
N LEU A 82 -7.19 -52.41 -7.82
CA LEU A 82 -8.44 -53.15 -7.71
C LEU A 82 -8.41 -54.06 -6.49
N GLN A 83 -9.55 -54.27 -5.88
CA GLN A 83 -9.76 -55.22 -4.81
C GLN A 83 -10.84 -56.23 -5.19
N GLU A 84 -10.54 -57.53 -5.15
CA GLU A 84 -11.55 -58.56 -5.33
C GLU A 84 -12.59 -58.49 -4.19
N THR A 85 -13.83 -58.35 -4.56
CA THR A 85 -14.95 -58.27 -3.63
C THR A 85 -15.98 -59.33 -4.01
N ARG A 86 -16.48 -60.10 -3.03
CA ARG A 86 -17.50 -61.14 -3.26
C ARG A 86 -18.87 -60.57 -2.95
N HIS A 87 -19.70 -60.42 -4.00
CA HIS A 87 -21.09 -59.97 -3.83
C HIS A 87 -22.04 -61.18 -3.82
N PRO A 88 -23.07 -61.21 -2.96
CA PRO A 88 -23.97 -62.37 -2.83
C PRO A 88 -24.68 -62.78 -4.12
N GLN A 89 -25.02 -61.83 -4.96
CA GLN A 89 -25.76 -62.03 -6.23
C GLN A 89 -24.87 -61.95 -7.49
N LEU A 90 -23.78 -61.22 -7.44
CA LEU A 90 -22.92 -60.94 -8.61
C LEU A 90 -21.62 -61.76 -8.63
N GLY A 91 -21.35 -62.57 -7.62
CA GLY A 91 -20.13 -63.35 -7.51
C GLY A 91 -18.89 -62.53 -7.16
N ARG A 92 -17.73 -62.94 -7.69
CA ARG A 92 -16.45 -62.22 -7.53
C ARG A 92 -16.37 -61.10 -8.56
N ASN A 93 -16.07 -59.91 -8.07
CA ASN A 93 -15.89 -58.72 -8.89
C ASN A 93 -14.70 -57.90 -8.38
N ASP A 94 -13.93 -57.34 -9.32
CA ASP A 94 -12.87 -56.40 -9.03
C ASP A 94 -13.44 -54.96 -8.90
N VAL A 95 -13.27 -54.37 -7.73
CA VAL A 95 -13.78 -53.03 -7.43
C VAL A 95 -12.62 -52.07 -7.18
N PRO A 96 -12.65 -50.86 -7.68
CA PRO A 96 -11.64 -49.84 -7.42
C PRO A 96 -11.38 -49.63 -5.93
N GLN A 97 -10.14 -49.87 -5.49
CA GLN A 97 -9.70 -49.67 -4.12
C GLN A 97 -9.08 -48.30 -3.94
N SER A 98 -8.14 -47.96 -4.81
CA SER A 98 -7.38 -46.70 -4.79
C SER A 98 -7.03 -46.28 -6.21
N LEU A 99 -6.99 -44.97 -6.42
CA LEU A 99 -6.53 -44.37 -7.64
C LEU A 99 -5.37 -43.44 -7.30
N TRP A 100 -4.23 -43.66 -7.96
CA TRP A 100 -2.99 -42.97 -7.68
C TRP A 100 -2.46 -42.24 -8.90
N ILE A 101 -1.76 -41.16 -8.65
CA ILE A 101 -0.85 -40.53 -9.62
C ILE A 101 0.55 -40.73 -9.06
N ASP A 102 1.43 -41.36 -9.83
CA ASP A 102 2.72 -41.81 -9.33
C ASP A 102 3.80 -40.72 -9.37
N PHE A 103 3.72 -39.79 -10.34
CA PHE A 103 4.70 -38.72 -10.54
C PHE A 103 4.07 -37.34 -10.71
N VAL A 104 4.85 -36.29 -10.42
CA VAL A 104 4.43 -34.88 -10.59
C VAL A 104 4.06 -34.59 -12.04
N ASP A 105 4.87 -35.08 -12.99
CA ASP A 105 4.64 -34.90 -14.43
C ASP A 105 3.34 -35.53 -14.90
N ASP A 106 2.95 -36.67 -14.33
CA ASP A 106 1.67 -37.30 -14.62
C ASP A 106 0.50 -36.47 -14.08
N ALA A 107 0.66 -35.86 -12.89
CA ALA A 107 -0.34 -34.95 -12.33
C ALA A 107 -0.55 -33.71 -13.22
N ILE A 108 0.53 -33.12 -13.69
CA ILE A 108 0.52 -31.98 -14.60
C ILE A 108 -0.12 -32.35 -15.94
N ALA A 109 0.24 -33.54 -16.46
CA ALA A 109 -0.34 -34.06 -17.69
C ALA A 109 -1.83 -34.38 -17.57
N PHE A 110 -2.25 -34.94 -16.44
CA PHE A 110 -3.64 -35.29 -16.15
C PHE A 110 -4.58 -34.08 -16.22
N ILE A 111 -4.10 -32.88 -15.82
CA ILE A 111 -4.85 -31.63 -15.90
C ILE A 111 -4.57 -30.83 -17.18
N GLY A 112 -3.69 -31.34 -18.09
CA GLY A 112 -3.37 -30.68 -19.37
C GLY A 112 -2.52 -29.42 -19.23
N LYS A 113 -1.62 -29.37 -18.23
CA LYS A 113 -0.80 -28.17 -17.91
C LYS A 113 0.68 -28.33 -18.27
N ARG A 114 1.06 -29.31 -19.11
CA ARG A 114 2.46 -29.56 -19.49
C ARG A 114 3.15 -28.34 -20.09
N ASP A 115 2.49 -27.64 -21.00
CA ASP A 115 3.09 -26.47 -21.64
C ASP A 115 3.26 -25.30 -20.67
N ALA A 116 2.29 -25.11 -19.77
CA ALA A 116 2.40 -24.09 -18.71
C ALA A 116 3.52 -24.43 -17.72
N ALA A 117 3.71 -25.70 -17.39
CA ALA A 117 4.82 -26.12 -16.51
C ALA A 117 6.18 -25.93 -17.20
N ARG A 118 6.30 -26.27 -18.48
CA ARG A 118 7.51 -26.00 -19.27
C ARG A 118 7.84 -24.52 -19.31
N HIS A 119 6.84 -23.70 -19.62
CA HIS A 119 7.02 -22.24 -19.65
C HIS A 119 7.41 -21.67 -18.27
N PHE A 120 6.84 -22.22 -17.20
CA PHE A 120 7.27 -21.87 -15.84
C PHE A 120 8.76 -22.15 -15.61
N CYS A 121 9.24 -23.32 -16.04
CA CYS A 121 10.67 -23.69 -15.94
C CYS A 121 11.57 -22.72 -16.70
N GLU A 122 11.19 -22.34 -17.92
CA GLU A 122 11.90 -21.36 -18.76
C GLU A 122 12.01 -20.02 -18.03
N LEU A 123 10.91 -19.47 -17.52
CA LEU A 123 10.86 -18.21 -16.80
C LEU A 123 11.70 -18.25 -15.51
N VAL A 124 11.71 -19.40 -14.81
CA VAL A 124 12.50 -19.55 -13.60
C VAL A 124 13.99 -19.60 -13.92
N LEU A 125 14.40 -20.29 -14.98
CA LEU A 125 15.80 -20.32 -15.42
C LEU A 125 16.28 -18.92 -15.83
N ASP A 126 15.48 -18.14 -16.54
CA ASP A 126 15.78 -16.75 -16.87
C ASP A 126 15.99 -15.92 -15.60
N LEU A 127 15.12 -16.11 -14.57
CA LEU A 127 15.21 -15.38 -13.32
C LEU A 127 16.47 -15.75 -12.53
N ILE A 128 16.83 -17.03 -12.48
CA ILE A 128 18.03 -17.50 -11.78
C ILE A 128 19.29 -16.98 -12.46
N ASN A 129 19.32 -16.98 -13.79
CA ASN A 129 20.43 -16.42 -14.57
C ASN A 129 20.55 -14.91 -14.36
N HIS A 130 19.43 -14.22 -14.09
CA HIS A 130 19.40 -12.80 -13.80
C HIS A 130 19.90 -12.51 -12.36
N ASP A 131 19.34 -13.19 -11.35
CA ASP A 131 19.75 -13.12 -9.94
C ASP A 131 19.23 -14.35 -9.17
N GLU A 132 20.12 -15.22 -8.74
CA GLU A 132 19.75 -16.46 -8.04
C GLU A 132 19.00 -16.24 -6.73
N ARG A 133 19.19 -15.09 -6.06
CA ARG A 133 18.50 -14.74 -4.81
C ARG A 133 16.99 -14.64 -4.99
N LEU A 134 16.51 -14.40 -6.21
CA LEU A 134 15.10 -14.34 -6.55
C LEU A 134 14.41 -15.73 -6.56
N LEU A 135 15.18 -16.82 -6.50
CA LEU A 135 14.64 -18.15 -6.36
C LEU A 135 13.80 -18.32 -5.08
N GLU A 136 14.16 -17.61 -4.01
CA GLU A 136 13.38 -17.58 -2.77
C GLU A 136 11.97 -17.02 -2.99
N TRP A 137 11.84 -15.98 -3.83
CA TRP A 137 10.56 -15.42 -4.21
C TRP A 137 9.72 -16.39 -5.04
N VAL A 138 10.33 -17.11 -6.00
CA VAL A 138 9.64 -18.12 -6.80
C VAL A 138 9.06 -19.22 -5.91
N ARG A 139 9.81 -19.73 -4.94
CA ARG A 139 9.35 -20.74 -3.98
C ARG A 139 8.12 -20.27 -3.19
N LYS A 140 8.08 -19.01 -2.82
CA LYS A 140 6.94 -18.42 -2.10
C LYS A 140 5.75 -18.18 -3.02
N ARG A 141 5.96 -17.82 -4.30
CA ARG A 141 4.94 -17.36 -5.24
C ARG A 141 5.00 -18.00 -6.63
N PRO A 142 5.00 -19.35 -6.73
CA PRO A 142 5.21 -20.01 -8.02
C PRO A 142 4.14 -19.68 -9.07
N VAL A 143 2.88 -19.54 -8.66
CA VAL A 143 1.78 -19.19 -9.58
C VAL A 143 1.97 -17.78 -10.15
N LYS A 144 2.52 -16.86 -9.34
CA LYS A 144 2.76 -15.47 -9.76
C LYS A 144 3.75 -15.35 -10.91
N VAL A 145 4.68 -16.28 -11.03
CA VAL A 145 5.62 -16.35 -12.17
C VAL A 145 4.86 -16.45 -13.49
N LEU A 146 3.90 -17.39 -13.56
CA LEU A 146 3.08 -17.57 -14.77
C LEU A 146 2.14 -16.37 -15.04
N GLU A 147 1.59 -15.76 -14.00
CA GLU A 147 0.77 -14.56 -14.15
C GLU A 147 1.55 -13.38 -14.72
N LEU A 148 2.83 -13.27 -14.39
CA LEU A 148 3.72 -12.20 -14.84
C LEU A 148 4.43 -12.52 -16.18
N ALA A 149 4.26 -13.71 -16.73
CA ALA A 149 4.89 -14.12 -17.98
C ALA A 149 4.78 -13.07 -19.12
N PRO A 150 3.62 -12.43 -19.37
CA PRO A 150 3.50 -11.45 -20.45
C PRO A 150 4.35 -10.19 -20.27
N VAL A 151 4.84 -9.94 -19.06
CA VAL A 151 5.61 -8.74 -18.71
C VAL A 151 7.00 -9.07 -18.15
N TRP A 152 7.41 -10.33 -18.21
CA TRP A 152 8.56 -10.88 -17.52
C TRP A 152 9.87 -10.15 -17.86
N GLU A 153 10.21 -10.08 -19.14
CA GLU A 153 11.44 -9.41 -19.59
C GLU A 153 11.51 -7.93 -19.17
N ARG A 154 10.36 -7.24 -19.21
CA ARG A 154 10.31 -5.84 -18.78
C ARG A 154 10.54 -5.69 -17.29
N LEU A 155 10.02 -6.63 -16.49
CA LEU A 155 10.26 -6.65 -15.03
C LEU A 155 11.73 -6.90 -14.71
N LEU A 156 12.36 -7.88 -15.37
CA LEU A 156 13.80 -8.16 -15.22
C LEU A 156 14.63 -6.94 -15.58
N SER A 157 14.33 -6.28 -16.72
CA SER A 157 15.05 -5.07 -17.16
C SER A 157 14.88 -3.90 -16.18
N VAL A 158 13.70 -3.72 -15.58
CA VAL A 158 13.48 -2.70 -14.55
C VAL A 158 14.26 -3.02 -13.29
N HIS A 159 14.21 -4.26 -12.83
CA HIS A 159 14.95 -4.71 -11.66
C HIS A 159 16.45 -4.47 -11.83
N GLU A 160 17.02 -4.95 -12.94
CA GLU A 160 18.42 -4.76 -13.27
C GLU A 160 18.82 -3.27 -13.26
N ARG A 161 18.01 -2.43 -13.91
CA ARG A 161 18.28 -1.00 -14.00
C ARG A 161 18.25 -0.30 -12.65
N ILE A 162 17.36 -0.73 -11.74
CA ILE A 162 17.32 -0.19 -10.37
C ILE A 162 18.55 -0.64 -9.58
N VAL A 163 18.95 -1.90 -9.69
CA VAL A 163 20.14 -2.44 -9.01
C VAL A 163 21.42 -1.75 -9.51
N GLN A 164 21.57 -1.59 -10.83
CA GLN A 164 22.74 -0.93 -11.46
C GLN A 164 22.86 0.56 -11.12
N ARG A 165 21.77 1.21 -10.68
CA ARG A 165 21.76 2.63 -10.33
C ARG A 165 22.73 2.99 -9.18
N GLN A 166 23.14 2.02 -8.35
CA GLN A 166 24.09 2.19 -7.23
C GLN A 166 23.72 3.34 -6.27
N GLY A 167 22.44 3.53 -6.00
CA GLY A 167 21.98 4.56 -5.07
C GLY A 167 21.97 6.00 -5.61
N VAL A 168 22.23 6.24 -6.89
CA VAL A 168 22.09 7.57 -7.49
C VAL A 168 20.67 8.07 -7.31
N SER A 169 20.51 9.21 -6.65
CA SER A 169 19.20 9.81 -6.39
C SER A 169 18.63 10.46 -7.65
N MET A 170 17.50 9.95 -8.14
CA MET A 170 16.81 10.44 -9.35
C MET A 170 15.30 10.25 -9.20
N TYR A 171 14.51 10.98 -10.00
CA TYR A 171 13.07 10.69 -10.10
C TYR A 171 12.86 9.37 -10.84
N LEU A 172 11.80 8.64 -10.46
CA LEU A 172 11.43 7.36 -11.13
C LEU A 172 11.28 7.53 -12.66
N ARG A 173 10.81 8.70 -13.10
CA ARG A 173 10.67 9.05 -14.53
C ARG A 173 12.01 9.05 -15.29
N GLN A 174 13.12 9.28 -14.60
CA GLN A 174 14.46 9.29 -15.19
C GLN A 174 15.06 7.88 -15.33
N LEU A 175 14.39 6.86 -14.78
CA LEU A 175 14.77 5.48 -14.97
C LEU A 175 14.39 5.06 -16.40
N SER A 176 15.33 5.20 -17.33
CA SER A 176 15.12 4.86 -18.73
C SER A 176 15.31 3.35 -18.94
N VAL A 177 14.21 2.67 -19.27
CA VAL A 177 14.18 1.25 -19.64
C VAL A 177 13.36 1.12 -20.93
N THR A 178 13.90 0.44 -21.91
CA THR A 178 13.24 0.28 -23.21
C THR A 178 11.88 -0.43 -23.07
N GLY A 179 10.84 0.14 -23.64
CA GLY A 179 9.48 -0.45 -23.61
C GLY A 179 8.77 -0.37 -22.26
N VAL A 180 9.31 0.43 -21.31
CA VAL A 180 8.74 0.60 -19.96
C VAL A 180 8.47 2.08 -19.69
N ASP A 181 7.26 2.39 -19.24
CA ASP A 181 6.88 3.68 -18.72
C ASP A 181 6.77 3.67 -17.18
N THR A 182 6.60 4.84 -16.59
CA THR A 182 6.45 4.98 -15.12
C THR A 182 5.20 4.26 -14.60
N LYS A 183 4.11 4.24 -15.38
CA LYS A 183 2.87 3.56 -14.98
C LYS A 183 3.06 2.05 -14.89
N PHE A 184 3.86 1.47 -15.78
CA PHE A 184 4.25 0.06 -15.71
C PHE A 184 4.94 -0.26 -14.38
N ILE A 185 5.94 0.55 -14.00
CA ILE A 185 6.65 0.38 -12.72
C ILE A 185 5.68 0.53 -11.55
N GLU A 186 4.77 1.51 -11.63
CA GLU A 186 3.75 1.74 -10.61
C GLU A 186 2.79 0.57 -10.44
N ALA A 187 2.36 -0.04 -11.53
CA ALA A 187 1.47 -1.20 -11.52
C ALA A 187 2.14 -2.45 -10.92
N HIS A 188 3.47 -2.56 -11.06
CA HIS A 188 4.23 -3.73 -10.60
C HIS A 188 5.10 -3.47 -9.36
N ARG A 189 4.87 -2.34 -8.66
CA ARG A 189 5.64 -1.98 -7.43
C ARG A 189 5.68 -3.11 -6.40
N GLY A 190 4.58 -3.86 -6.23
CA GLY A 190 4.54 -4.95 -5.28
C GLY A 190 5.57 -6.02 -5.56
N THR A 191 5.62 -6.52 -6.80
CA THR A 191 6.59 -7.52 -7.24
C THR A 191 8.02 -6.98 -7.19
N LEU A 192 8.22 -5.77 -7.69
CA LEU A 192 9.53 -5.11 -7.66
C LEU A 192 10.02 -4.88 -6.23
N THR A 193 9.13 -4.54 -5.28
CA THR A 193 9.49 -4.42 -3.87
C THR A 193 9.97 -5.76 -3.31
N GLU A 194 9.24 -6.85 -3.57
CA GLU A 194 9.63 -8.18 -3.11
C GLU A 194 10.98 -8.63 -3.70
N TRP A 195 11.26 -8.27 -4.95
CA TRP A 195 12.53 -8.58 -5.61
C TRP A 195 13.69 -7.75 -5.09
N LEU A 196 13.50 -6.42 -5.00
CA LEU A 196 14.54 -5.50 -4.54
C LEU A 196 14.90 -5.72 -3.07
N ASP A 197 13.94 -6.11 -2.23
CA ASP A 197 14.19 -6.45 -0.83
C ASP A 197 15.07 -7.70 -0.67
N LEU A 198 15.09 -8.60 -1.65
CA LEU A 198 15.95 -9.78 -1.68
C LEU A 198 17.34 -9.49 -2.27
N THR A 199 17.43 -8.54 -3.20
CA THR A 199 18.62 -8.37 -4.04
C THR A 199 19.46 -7.13 -3.70
N LEU A 200 18.86 -6.09 -3.11
CA LEU A 200 19.60 -4.92 -2.68
C LEU A 200 20.28 -5.13 -1.32
N PRO A 201 21.45 -4.52 -1.09
CA PRO A 201 22.05 -4.50 0.23
C PRO A 201 21.17 -3.71 1.22
N ALA A 202 21.19 -4.10 2.50
CA ALA A 202 20.39 -3.45 3.53
C ALA A 202 20.64 -1.92 3.62
N SER A 203 21.83 -1.46 3.32
CA SER A 203 22.19 -0.03 3.29
C SER A 203 21.51 0.78 2.17
N ALA A 204 20.99 0.10 1.14
CA ALA A 204 20.26 0.72 0.03
C ALA A 204 18.74 0.69 0.21
N ILE A 205 18.26 0.15 1.34
CA ILE A 205 16.84 -0.01 1.64
C ILE A 205 16.50 0.83 2.87
N ASP A 206 15.67 1.85 2.67
CA ASP A 206 15.10 2.61 3.78
C ASP A 206 13.95 1.83 4.43
N THR A 207 14.18 1.35 5.66
CA THR A 207 13.24 0.49 6.41
C THR A 207 12.08 1.26 7.03
N ASP A 208 12.15 2.59 7.13
CA ASP A 208 11.08 3.44 7.64
C ASP A 208 9.93 3.54 6.65
N HIS A 209 10.22 3.30 5.37
CA HIS A 209 9.25 3.27 4.30
C HIS A 209 8.93 1.83 3.90
N ARG A 210 7.71 1.34 4.25
CA ARG A 210 7.31 -0.05 4.02
C ARG A 210 6.33 -0.23 2.87
N GLY A 211 6.46 -1.41 2.22
CA GLY A 211 5.55 -1.88 1.18
C GLY A 211 5.60 -1.04 -0.10
N SER A 212 4.70 -1.36 -1.03
CA SER A 212 4.65 -0.73 -2.36
C SER A 212 4.32 0.78 -2.34
N ARG A 213 3.67 1.27 -1.30
CA ARG A 213 3.38 2.72 -1.14
C ARG A 213 4.63 3.51 -0.83
N GLY A 214 5.58 2.92 -0.10
CA GLY A 214 6.86 3.53 0.22
C GLY A 214 7.92 3.37 -0.86
N PHE A 215 7.63 2.72 -2.00
CA PHE A 215 8.59 2.31 -3.03
C PHE A 215 9.61 3.40 -3.40
N ILE A 216 9.15 4.62 -3.62
CA ILE A 216 9.99 5.75 -4.04
C ILE A 216 11.08 6.02 -3.00
N ARG A 217 10.69 6.25 -1.76
CA ARG A 217 11.63 6.59 -0.67
C ARG A 217 12.43 5.37 -0.22
N ARG A 218 11.77 4.19 -0.14
CA ARG A 218 12.41 2.94 0.28
C ARG A 218 13.67 2.61 -0.52
N TYR A 219 13.66 2.90 -1.81
CA TYR A 219 14.80 2.63 -2.70
C TYR A 219 15.55 3.89 -3.12
N GLY A 220 15.39 5.01 -2.40
CA GLY A 220 16.17 6.23 -2.61
C GLY A 220 15.88 6.96 -3.94
N PHE A 221 14.67 6.82 -4.49
CA PHE A 221 14.19 7.68 -5.55
C PHE A 221 13.76 9.03 -4.99
N LYS A 222 13.89 10.07 -5.82
CA LYS A 222 13.34 11.39 -5.49
C LYS A 222 11.81 11.35 -5.53
N ASP A 223 11.20 11.82 -4.46
CA ASP A 223 9.76 12.05 -4.40
C ASP A 223 9.44 13.47 -4.90
N LYS A 224 8.17 13.75 -5.16
CA LYS A 224 7.73 15.11 -5.41
C LYS A 224 8.04 15.95 -4.17
N PRO A 225 8.66 17.13 -4.33
CA PRO A 225 8.88 18.00 -3.19
C PRO A 225 7.53 18.39 -2.57
N ALA A 226 7.45 18.36 -1.25
CA ALA A 226 6.33 18.93 -0.55
C ALA A 226 6.31 20.43 -0.81
N ARG A 227 5.13 20.97 -1.07
CA ARG A 227 4.95 22.41 -1.35
C ARG A 227 3.97 23.00 -0.36
N LEU A 228 4.29 24.22 0.06
CA LEU A 228 3.42 25.03 0.89
C LEU A 228 3.16 26.35 0.17
N ARG A 229 1.91 26.78 0.20
CA ARG A 229 1.52 28.12 -0.25
C ARG A 229 1.44 29.02 0.96
N ILE A 230 2.15 30.13 0.91
CA ILE A 230 2.23 31.09 2.01
C ILE A 230 1.82 32.46 1.53
N ARG A 231 1.15 33.21 2.40
CA ARG A 231 0.71 34.58 2.16
C ARG A 231 0.91 35.41 3.43
N SER A 232 1.57 36.57 3.30
CA SER A 232 1.53 37.54 4.37
C SER A 232 0.13 38.14 4.47
N LEU A 233 -0.42 38.16 5.67
CA LEU A 233 -1.64 38.89 5.99
C LEU A 233 -1.32 40.30 6.50
N ASP A 234 -0.06 40.67 6.61
CA ASP A 234 0.42 41.95 7.03
C ASP A 234 0.95 42.73 5.81
N SER A 235 0.22 43.75 5.41
CA SER A 235 0.61 44.61 4.29
C SER A 235 1.90 45.41 4.59
N ALA A 236 2.23 45.64 5.86
CA ALA A 236 3.48 46.29 6.27
C ALA A 236 4.68 45.32 6.28
N GLN A 237 4.43 44.00 6.25
CA GLN A 237 5.45 42.95 6.24
C GLN A 237 5.25 41.99 5.07
N PRO A 238 5.38 42.46 3.81
CA PRO A 238 5.19 41.59 2.64
C PRO A 238 6.33 40.55 2.55
N LEU A 239 6.02 39.41 1.87
CA LEU A 239 7.06 38.44 1.49
C LEU A 239 7.95 39.12 0.44
N VAL A 240 9.24 39.26 0.72
CA VAL A 240 10.18 39.99 -0.16
C VAL A 240 11.08 39.00 -0.90
N GLY A 241 10.96 38.96 -2.22
CA GLY A 241 11.89 38.28 -3.11
C GLY A 241 12.89 39.28 -3.72
N ARG A 242 14.17 38.87 -3.80
CA ARG A 242 15.17 39.62 -4.57
C ARG A 242 15.34 38.95 -5.94
N LEU A 243 15.00 39.66 -6.99
CA LEU A 243 15.34 39.26 -8.36
C LEU A 243 16.70 39.89 -8.72
N SER A 244 17.71 39.06 -8.89
CA SER A 244 18.97 39.50 -9.49
C SER A 244 18.79 39.44 -11.01
N THR A 245 18.62 40.64 -11.64
CA THR A 245 18.64 40.75 -13.11
C THR A 245 20.05 41.05 -13.53
N SER A 246 20.65 40.19 -14.32
CA SER A 246 21.98 40.34 -14.88
C SER A 246 22.08 41.46 -15.94
N ALA A 247 21.00 42.18 -16.22
CA ALA A 247 20.92 43.20 -17.29
C ALA A 247 20.89 44.64 -16.80
N CYS A 248 20.68 44.92 -15.51
CA CYS A 248 20.64 46.27 -14.96
C CYS A 248 21.21 46.27 -13.53
N ASP A 249 22.01 47.24 -13.18
CA ASP A 249 22.67 47.39 -11.87
C ASP A 249 21.69 47.70 -10.69
N GLY A 250 20.54 47.07 -10.68
CA GLY A 250 19.51 47.30 -9.68
C GLY A 250 18.97 45.98 -9.06
N ASN A 251 19.21 45.80 -7.78
CA ASN A 251 18.49 44.83 -6.95
C ASN A 251 17.02 45.30 -6.86
N THR A 252 16.15 44.77 -7.70
CA THR A 252 14.71 45.04 -7.59
C THR A 252 14.11 44.12 -6.55
N SER A 253 13.62 44.71 -5.47
CA SER A 253 12.85 44.02 -4.43
C SER A 253 11.41 43.86 -4.90
N LEU A 254 10.93 42.62 -5.04
CA LEU A 254 9.54 42.34 -5.37
C LEU A 254 8.79 41.96 -4.10
N ALA A 255 7.78 42.71 -3.77
CA ALA A 255 6.81 42.32 -2.74
C ALA A 255 5.86 41.28 -3.34
N MET A 256 5.87 40.07 -2.79
CA MET A 256 5.00 39.00 -3.18
C MET A 256 3.92 38.81 -2.10
N ALA A 257 2.66 38.83 -2.52
CA ALA A 257 1.55 38.71 -1.58
C ALA A 257 1.25 37.24 -1.25
N ASP A 258 1.37 36.36 -2.25
CA ASP A 258 0.96 34.95 -2.15
C ASP A 258 1.87 34.09 -3.04
N VAL A 259 2.57 33.12 -2.47
CA VAL A 259 3.60 32.35 -3.17
C VAL A 259 3.60 30.89 -2.73
N THR A 260 3.84 29.99 -3.67
CA THR A 260 4.04 28.57 -3.39
C THR A 260 5.53 28.24 -3.50
N PHE A 261 6.09 27.70 -2.41
CA PHE A 261 7.46 27.25 -2.36
C PHE A 261 7.56 25.75 -2.07
N ASP A 262 8.66 25.15 -2.50
CA ASP A 262 9.06 23.87 -1.98
C ASP A 262 9.45 24.02 -0.49
N VAL A 263 9.14 23.01 0.34
CA VAL A 263 9.39 23.05 1.78
C VAL A 263 10.86 23.33 2.11
N ASP A 264 11.79 22.82 1.31
CA ASP A 264 13.24 23.09 1.49
C ASP A 264 13.58 24.58 1.39
N VAL A 265 12.87 25.31 0.52
CA VAL A 265 13.02 26.75 0.40
C VAL A 265 12.45 27.47 1.64
N ILE A 266 11.26 27.06 2.09
CA ILE A 266 10.61 27.65 3.28
C ILE A 266 11.43 27.37 4.54
N ARG A 267 12.06 26.21 4.64
CA ARG A 267 12.95 25.86 5.76
C ARG A 267 14.09 26.86 5.93
N SER A 268 14.67 27.33 4.81
CA SER A 268 15.75 28.32 4.81
C SER A 268 15.26 29.76 4.83
N LEU A 269 13.96 30.01 4.61
CA LEU A 269 13.33 31.33 4.54
C LEU A 269 12.54 31.59 5.82
N ASP A 270 13.07 32.43 6.73
CA ASP A 270 12.26 32.94 7.83
C ASP A 270 11.59 34.25 7.42
N PRO A 271 10.25 34.28 7.22
CA PRO A 271 9.56 35.50 6.79
C PRO A 271 9.37 36.52 7.93
N GLY A 272 9.82 36.18 9.16
CA GLY A 272 9.84 37.09 10.31
C GLY A 272 8.48 37.36 10.99
N HIS A 273 7.39 36.73 10.51
CA HIS A 273 6.06 36.87 11.10
C HIS A 273 5.99 36.20 12.49
N SER A 274 5.31 36.83 13.44
CA SER A 274 5.19 36.32 14.82
C SER A 274 4.09 35.27 14.97
N CYS A 275 3.04 35.34 14.13
CA CYS A 275 1.89 34.44 14.14
C CYS A 275 1.77 33.71 12.81
N VAL A 276 1.41 32.44 12.84
CA VAL A 276 1.18 31.61 11.65
C VAL A 276 -0.18 30.96 11.74
N LEU A 277 -1.01 31.15 10.71
CA LEU A 277 -2.32 30.52 10.55
C LEU A 277 -2.23 29.44 9.48
N ILE A 278 -2.46 28.19 9.86
CA ILE A 278 -2.47 27.05 8.97
C ILE A 278 -3.91 26.62 8.70
N THR A 279 -4.27 26.44 7.43
CA THR A 279 -5.58 25.91 7.03
C THR A 279 -5.43 24.93 5.86
N GLU A 280 -6.35 23.95 5.80
CA GLU A 280 -6.41 22.95 4.72
C GLU A 280 -7.36 23.34 3.58
N ASN A 281 -8.22 24.31 3.79
CA ASN A 281 -9.17 24.76 2.78
C ASN A 281 -8.63 26.00 2.06
N GLU A 282 -8.53 25.93 0.72
CA GLU A 282 -7.98 27.00 -0.09
C GLU A 282 -8.85 28.26 -0.05
N ILE A 283 -10.17 28.12 -0.05
CA ILE A 283 -11.07 29.29 0.00
C ILE A 283 -10.95 29.99 1.33
N ASN A 284 -10.89 29.23 2.43
CA ASN A 284 -10.69 29.82 3.75
C ASN A 284 -9.34 30.54 3.85
N TYR A 285 -8.28 29.99 3.25
CA TYR A 285 -6.98 30.63 3.15
C TYR A 285 -7.07 31.97 2.38
N LEU A 286 -7.78 32.02 1.26
CA LEU A 286 -7.91 33.20 0.40
C LEU A 286 -8.70 34.31 1.06
N VAL A 287 -9.72 34.00 1.86
CA VAL A 287 -10.60 35.00 2.51
C VAL A 287 -10.11 35.47 3.88
N LEU A 288 -8.97 34.97 4.37
CA LEU A 288 -8.39 35.49 5.62
C LEU A 288 -8.13 36.97 5.51
N PRO A 289 -8.56 37.78 6.51
CA PRO A 289 -8.42 39.22 6.48
C PRO A 289 -6.97 39.65 6.71
N GLU A 290 -6.66 40.92 6.38
CA GLU A 290 -5.42 41.58 6.79
C GLU A 290 -5.22 41.49 8.31
N ARG A 291 -3.99 41.17 8.71
CA ARG A 291 -3.65 40.96 10.12
C ARG A 291 -2.17 41.17 10.37
N CYS A 292 -1.85 42.14 11.25
CA CYS A 292 -0.49 42.49 11.63
C CYS A 292 0.31 41.25 12.07
N GLY A 293 1.57 41.15 11.65
CA GLY A 293 2.53 40.12 12.04
C GLY A 293 2.10 38.67 11.73
N THR A 294 1.13 38.46 10.85
CA THR A 294 0.55 37.14 10.60
C THR A 294 0.87 36.61 9.20
N LEU A 295 1.32 35.36 9.14
CA LEU A 295 1.52 34.59 7.93
C LEU A 295 0.41 33.55 7.81
N ALA A 296 -0.27 33.49 6.69
CA ALA A 296 -1.16 32.39 6.33
C ALA A 296 -0.37 31.29 5.60
N VAL A 297 -0.64 30.03 5.96
CA VAL A 297 -0.08 28.83 5.32
C VAL A 297 -1.23 27.95 4.87
N PHE A 298 -1.28 27.69 3.59
CA PHE A 298 -2.15 26.66 3.02
C PHE A 298 -1.36 25.41 2.80
N GLY A 299 -1.78 24.32 3.42
CA GLY A 299 -1.17 23.02 3.29
C GLY A 299 -2.21 21.92 3.31
N SER A 300 -2.10 21.00 2.36
CA SER A 300 -2.89 19.78 2.32
C SER A 300 -1.97 18.56 2.20
N GLY A 301 -2.38 17.46 2.79
CA GLY A 301 -1.66 16.18 2.67
C GLY A 301 -0.19 16.26 3.11
N TYR A 302 0.74 16.00 2.18
CA TYR A 302 2.19 15.96 2.45
C TYR A 302 2.78 17.31 2.90
N GLY A 303 2.18 18.43 2.50
CA GLY A 303 2.64 19.75 2.92
C GLY A 303 2.57 19.94 4.44
N LEU A 304 1.46 19.53 5.06
CA LEU A 304 1.29 19.60 6.51
C LEU A 304 2.26 18.69 7.26
N GLN A 305 2.54 17.50 6.73
CA GLN A 305 3.49 16.56 7.35
C GLN A 305 4.92 17.09 7.38
N SER A 306 5.27 18.01 6.48
CA SER A 306 6.60 18.59 6.39
C SER A 306 6.78 19.87 7.22
N LEU A 307 5.74 20.37 7.86
CA LEU A 307 5.81 21.59 8.71
C LEU A 307 6.74 21.41 9.92
N GLY A 308 6.82 20.20 10.47
CA GLY A 308 7.72 19.88 11.59
C GLY A 308 9.21 20.02 11.24
N GLU A 309 9.55 20.02 9.97
CA GLU A 309 10.92 20.18 9.48
C GLU A 309 11.35 21.66 9.36
N ILE A 310 10.47 22.60 9.67
CA ILE A 310 10.68 24.04 9.56
C ILE A 310 10.98 24.63 10.95
N ASP A 311 12.27 24.77 11.28
CA ASP A 311 12.72 25.12 12.62
C ASP A 311 12.16 26.45 13.14
N TRP A 312 12.02 27.46 12.29
CA TRP A 312 11.52 28.76 12.70
C TRP A 312 10.03 28.73 13.14
N LEU A 313 9.23 27.76 12.70
CA LEU A 313 7.84 27.57 13.16
C LEU A 313 7.76 27.24 14.64
N GLN A 314 8.76 26.57 15.21
CA GLN A 314 8.78 26.19 16.62
C GLN A 314 8.84 27.43 17.54
N GLN A 315 9.31 28.56 17.02
CA GLN A 315 9.46 29.81 17.76
C GLN A 315 8.31 30.79 17.52
N ARG A 316 7.26 30.36 16.82
CA ARG A 316 6.11 31.20 16.42
C ARG A 316 4.84 30.80 17.17
N ASP A 317 3.88 31.72 17.18
CA ASP A 317 2.53 31.41 17.65
C ASP A 317 1.76 30.77 16.49
N VAL A 318 1.63 29.43 16.52
CA VAL A 318 1.09 28.67 15.41
C VAL A 318 -0.33 28.22 15.71
N TRP A 319 -1.24 28.54 14.78
CA TRP A 319 -2.64 28.18 14.87
C TRP A 319 -3.02 27.30 13.68
N TYR A 320 -3.75 26.25 13.96
CA TYR A 320 -4.27 25.33 12.95
C TYR A 320 -5.80 25.36 12.95
N TRP A 321 -6.37 25.56 11.77
CA TRP A 321 -7.79 25.53 11.52
C TRP A 321 -8.10 24.39 10.56
N GLY A 322 -8.67 23.29 11.10
CA GLY A 322 -9.14 22.09 10.38
C GLY A 322 -10.64 21.92 10.49
N ASP A 323 -11.16 20.88 9.90
CA ASP A 323 -12.54 20.43 10.08
C ASP A 323 -12.77 19.93 11.51
N ILE A 324 -13.99 20.08 12.02
CA ILE A 324 -14.39 19.42 13.28
C ILE A 324 -14.96 18.04 12.93
N ASP A 325 -14.07 17.07 12.77
CA ASP A 325 -14.36 15.67 12.58
C ASP A 325 -13.20 14.82 13.10
N THR A 326 -13.33 13.49 13.04
CA THR A 326 -12.30 12.59 13.58
C THR A 326 -10.99 12.64 12.80
N HIS A 327 -11.02 12.98 11.50
CA HIS A 327 -9.83 13.15 10.68
C HIS A 327 -9.13 14.48 10.97
N GLY A 328 -9.85 15.59 11.13
CA GLY A 328 -9.27 16.89 11.47
C GLY A 328 -8.53 16.85 12.82
N PHE A 329 -9.09 16.17 13.84
CA PHE A 329 -8.38 15.95 15.09
C PHE A 329 -7.15 15.03 14.95
N ALA A 330 -7.21 14.04 14.08
CA ALA A 330 -6.03 13.20 13.81
C ALA A 330 -4.90 13.99 13.12
N ILE A 331 -5.23 14.92 12.22
CA ILE A 331 -4.26 15.82 11.58
C ILE A 331 -3.68 16.81 12.61
N LEU A 332 -4.49 17.42 13.45
CA LEU A 332 -4.04 18.28 14.54
C LEU A 332 -3.08 17.56 15.48
N ASN A 333 -3.42 16.32 15.87
CA ASN A 333 -2.57 15.50 16.72
C ASN A 333 -1.21 15.24 16.05
N GLU A 334 -1.18 14.89 14.79
CA GLU A 334 0.08 14.63 14.06
C GLU A 334 0.90 15.91 13.90
N LEU A 335 0.25 17.03 13.60
CA LEU A 335 0.91 18.33 13.50
C LEU A 335 1.52 18.75 14.85
N ARG A 336 0.80 18.54 15.96
CA ARG A 336 1.28 18.89 17.31
C ARG A 336 2.39 17.96 17.79
N ARG A 337 2.46 16.72 17.33
CA ARG A 337 3.62 15.85 17.59
C ARG A 337 4.92 16.43 17.04
N GLN A 338 4.85 17.10 15.90
CA GLN A 338 6.00 17.70 15.22
C GLN A 338 6.24 19.14 15.68
N LEU A 339 5.18 19.90 15.93
CA LEU A 339 5.18 21.30 16.38
C LEU A 339 4.34 21.42 17.67
N PRO A 340 4.93 21.20 18.85
CA PRO A 340 4.19 21.17 20.12
C PRO A 340 3.48 22.49 20.48
N ASN A 341 3.90 23.62 19.88
CA ASN A 341 3.33 24.94 20.08
C ASN A 341 2.05 25.19 19.26
N VAL A 342 1.57 24.24 18.44
CA VAL A 342 0.36 24.40 17.63
C VAL A 342 -0.88 24.43 18.52
N ARG A 343 -1.72 25.44 18.31
CA ARG A 343 -3.05 25.60 18.92
C ARG A 343 -4.14 25.39 17.87
N SER A 344 -5.25 24.81 18.27
CA SER A 344 -6.43 24.71 17.40
C SER A 344 -7.20 26.03 17.35
N LEU A 345 -7.70 26.37 16.18
CA LEU A 345 -8.56 27.53 15.95
C LEU A 345 -9.94 27.04 15.52
N MET A 346 -10.98 27.43 16.24
CA MET A 346 -12.38 27.06 15.96
C MET A 346 -12.65 25.56 15.88
N MET A 347 -11.79 24.72 16.45
CA MET A 347 -11.98 23.27 16.54
C MET A 347 -12.46 22.88 17.94
N ASN A 348 -13.48 23.51 18.43
CA ASN A 348 -14.03 23.32 19.76
C ASN A 348 -15.55 23.11 19.75
N ARG A 349 -16.09 22.70 20.91
CA ARG A 349 -17.52 22.43 21.09
C ARG A 349 -18.41 23.63 20.79
N ASP A 350 -17.99 24.84 21.20
CA ASP A 350 -18.77 26.06 20.98
C ASP A 350 -18.96 26.34 19.49
N THR A 351 -17.90 26.15 18.69
CA THR A 351 -17.96 26.29 17.24
C THR A 351 -18.87 25.24 16.61
N LEU A 352 -18.76 23.98 17.04
CA LEU A 352 -19.61 22.91 16.56
C LEU A 352 -21.09 23.22 16.82
N MET A 353 -21.44 23.57 18.07
CA MET A 353 -22.84 23.86 18.46
C MET A 353 -23.41 25.12 17.82
N ALA A 354 -22.58 26.14 17.60
CA ALA A 354 -23.01 27.36 16.93
C ALA A 354 -23.45 27.11 15.46
N HIS A 355 -23.03 26.01 14.87
CA HIS A 355 -23.31 25.65 13.48
C HIS A 355 -24.08 24.33 13.35
N GLU A 356 -24.90 23.96 14.32
CA GLU A 356 -25.63 22.70 14.35
C GLU A 356 -26.44 22.42 13.08
N SER A 357 -27.07 23.42 12.51
CA SER A 357 -27.87 23.29 11.29
C SER A 357 -27.05 23.00 10.02
N LEU A 358 -25.72 23.13 10.09
CA LEU A 358 -24.79 22.96 8.97
C LEU A 358 -23.93 21.70 9.09
N TRP A 359 -24.22 20.85 10.06
CA TRP A 359 -23.48 19.61 10.21
C TRP A 359 -23.64 18.69 9.00
N GLY A 360 -22.55 18.04 8.63
CA GLY A 360 -22.48 16.97 7.63
C GLY A 360 -22.29 15.62 8.29
N ILE A 361 -22.04 14.61 7.47
CA ILE A 361 -21.80 13.23 7.92
C ILE A 361 -20.43 12.78 7.48
N GLU A 362 -19.59 12.38 8.43
CA GLU A 362 -18.34 11.68 8.20
C GLU A 362 -18.63 10.20 7.95
N SER A 363 -18.37 9.73 6.74
CA SER A 363 -18.72 8.36 6.32
C SER A 363 -17.81 7.29 6.90
N LYS A 364 -16.57 7.63 7.23
CA LYS A 364 -15.52 6.73 7.72
C LYS A 364 -14.73 7.39 8.85
N PRO A 365 -15.25 7.42 10.08
CA PRO A 365 -14.55 8.01 11.22
C PRO A 365 -13.20 7.37 11.48
N ALA A 366 -12.19 8.20 11.79
CA ALA A 366 -10.86 7.75 12.18
C ALA A 366 -10.85 7.41 13.67
N ASN A 367 -10.92 6.13 14.02
CA ASN A 367 -10.80 5.69 15.41
C ASN A 367 -9.31 5.39 15.72
N ARG A 368 -8.61 6.36 16.31
CA ARG A 368 -7.20 6.28 16.66
C ARG A 368 -6.99 6.84 18.08
N ARG A 369 -5.95 6.35 18.75
CA ARG A 369 -5.49 6.98 19.99
C ARG A 369 -4.71 8.25 19.63
N LEU A 370 -5.16 9.41 20.11
CA LEU A 370 -4.58 10.73 19.89
C LEU A 370 -4.02 11.25 21.22
N GLU A 371 -2.69 11.35 21.30
CA GLU A 371 -1.99 11.62 22.58
C GLU A 371 -1.53 13.08 22.71
N SER A 372 -1.63 13.88 21.65
CA SER A 372 -1.17 15.26 21.61
C SER A 372 -2.32 16.29 21.57
N LEU A 373 -3.54 15.86 21.84
CA LEU A 373 -4.69 16.74 21.97
C LEU A 373 -4.78 17.31 23.40
N THR A 374 -5.39 18.48 23.55
CA THR A 374 -5.77 19.02 24.88
C THR A 374 -6.97 18.25 25.43
N ASP A 375 -7.23 18.36 26.74
CA ASP A 375 -8.35 17.65 27.39
C ASP A 375 -9.70 18.01 26.75
N GLU A 376 -9.92 19.28 26.38
CA GLU A 376 -11.13 19.73 25.71
C GLU A 376 -11.29 19.12 24.29
N GLU A 377 -10.19 19.05 23.55
CA GLU A 377 -10.14 18.45 22.20
C GLU A 377 -10.35 16.93 22.28
N VAL A 378 -9.74 16.25 23.28
CA VAL A 378 -9.96 14.82 23.54
C VAL A 378 -11.42 14.55 23.83
N GLN A 379 -12.04 15.38 24.69
CA GLN A 379 -13.46 15.22 25.04
C GLN A 379 -14.36 15.36 23.80
N LEU A 380 -14.12 16.39 22.96
CA LEU A 380 -14.89 16.59 21.74
C LEU A 380 -14.67 15.45 20.73
N TYR A 381 -13.43 14.99 20.56
CA TYR A 381 -13.10 13.86 19.71
C TYR A 381 -13.81 12.57 20.17
N GLN A 382 -13.86 12.30 21.47
CA GLN A 382 -14.58 11.16 22.02
C GLN A 382 -16.10 11.30 21.82
N ASP A 383 -16.64 12.50 22.04
CA ASP A 383 -18.07 12.78 21.82
C ASP A 383 -18.48 12.52 20.35
N LEU A 384 -17.59 12.83 19.38
CA LEU A 384 -17.80 12.52 17.96
C LEU A 384 -17.76 11.01 17.69
N LEU A 385 -16.79 10.28 18.25
CA LEU A 385 -16.68 8.83 18.13
C LEU A 385 -17.85 8.09 18.74
N GLU A 386 -18.33 8.54 19.89
CA GLU A 386 -19.48 7.98 20.61
C GLU A 386 -20.84 8.42 20.01
N CYS A 387 -20.80 9.21 18.93
CA CYS A 387 -22.01 9.72 18.26
C CYS A 387 -22.94 10.52 19.20
N ARG A 388 -22.42 11.25 20.19
CA ARG A 388 -23.23 12.02 21.16
C ARG A 388 -24.07 13.12 20.51
N TYR A 389 -23.59 13.68 19.40
CA TYR A 389 -24.30 14.70 18.62
C TYR A 389 -25.09 14.13 17.44
N GLY A 390 -25.00 12.82 17.23
CA GLY A 390 -25.55 12.13 16.06
C GLY A 390 -24.51 11.27 15.37
N LYS A 391 -24.94 10.40 14.45
CA LYS A 391 -24.08 9.45 13.78
C LYS A 391 -23.14 10.16 12.79
N GLY A 392 -21.83 10.11 13.06
CA GLY A 392 -20.79 10.61 12.16
C GLY A 392 -20.86 12.13 11.94
N VAL A 393 -21.16 12.91 12.97
CA VAL A 393 -21.25 14.37 12.84
C VAL A 393 -19.91 14.95 12.41
N ARG A 394 -19.96 15.87 11.45
CA ARG A 394 -18.84 16.62 10.89
C ARG A 394 -19.24 18.06 10.65
N LEU A 395 -18.37 19.00 11.01
CA LEU A 395 -18.47 20.40 10.58
C LEU A 395 -17.24 20.77 9.75
N GLU A 396 -17.46 20.96 8.46
CA GLU A 396 -16.42 21.40 7.52
C GLU A 396 -16.10 22.87 7.73
N GLN A 397 -14.84 23.26 7.60
CA GLN A 397 -14.38 24.65 7.73
C GLN A 397 -15.21 25.64 6.88
N GLU A 398 -15.63 25.21 5.68
CA GLU A 398 -16.40 26.00 4.72
C GLU A 398 -17.81 26.36 5.20
N ARG A 399 -18.31 25.61 6.19
CA ARG A 399 -19.65 25.79 6.75
C ARG A 399 -19.67 26.69 7.97
N ILE A 400 -18.49 27.13 8.44
CA ILE A 400 -18.37 28.08 9.53
C ILE A 400 -18.67 29.48 9.00
N ASP A 401 -19.61 30.15 9.65
CA ASP A 401 -20.01 31.52 9.27
C ASP A 401 -18.81 32.48 9.25
N TYR A 402 -18.71 33.28 8.18
CA TYR A 402 -17.59 34.18 7.99
C TYR A 402 -17.48 35.25 9.08
N LYS A 403 -18.58 35.78 9.59
CA LYS A 403 -18.56 36.78 10.69
C LYS A 403 -18.13 36.12 12.00
N PHE A 404 -18.55 34.88 12.21
CA PHE A 404 -18.08 34.08 13.35
C PHE A 404 -16.57 33.91 13.29
N MET A 405 -16.04 33.51 12.15
CA MET A 405 -14.59 33.38 11.92
C MET A 405 -13.85 34.69 12.19
N LEU A 406 -14.33 35.83 11.67
CA LEU A 406 -13.72 37.15 11.90
C LEU A 406 -13.66 37.46 13.41
N THR A 407 -14.75 37.20 14.14
CA THR A 407 -14.81 37.45 15.59
C THR A 407 -13.80 36.58 16.33
N ARG A 408 -13.68 35.30 15.97
CA ARG A 408 -12.73 34.38 16.61
C ARG A 408 -11.28 34.73 16.28
N LEU A 409 -10.99 35.18 15.06
CA LEU A 409 -9.67 35.66 14.69
C LEU A 409 -9.24 36.90 15.51
N GLN A 410 -10.15 37.80 15.88
CA GLN A 410 -9.83 38.96 16.72
C GLN A 410 -9.36 38.56 18.13
N LEU A 411 -9.76 37.39 18.64
CA LEU A 411 -9.33 36.89 19.95
C LEU A 411 -7.88 36.39 19.96
N ILE A 412 -7.32 36.10 18.79
CA ILE A 412 -5.91 35.76 18.64
C ILE A 412 -5.14 37.08 18.62
N GLN A 413 -4.48 37.45 19.70
CA GLN A 413 -3.61 38.63 19.71
C GLN A 413 -2.25 38.24 19.09
N PRO A 414 -1.85 38.81 17.93
CA PRO A 414 -0.47 38.71 17.51
C PRO A 414 0.40 39.43 18.51
N LEU A 415 1.49 38.81 18.95
CA LEU A 415 2.53 39.50 19.70
C LEU A 415 3.15 40.55 18.73
N CYS A 416 2.54 41.71 18.60
CA CYS A 416 3.19 42.84 17.95
C CYS A 416 4.44 43.17 18.75
N ARG A 417 5.60 42.74 18.26
CA ARG A 417 6.88 43.25 18.80
C ARG A 417 6.98 44.71 18.36
N ASN A 418 6.82 45.63 19.32
CA ASN A 418 7.13 47.05 19.14
C ASN A 418 8.58 47.21 18.67
#